data_2b1c9b8106962b2bc484c74be8802b20
#
_entry.id   2b1c9b8106962b2bc484c74be8802b20
#
_cell.length_a   1.000
_cell.length_b   1.000
_cell.length_c   1.000
_cell.angle_alpha   90.00
_cell.angle_beta   90.00
_cell.angle_gamma   90.00
#
_symmetry.space_group_name_H-M   'P 1'
#
loop_
_entity.id
_entity.type
_entity.pdbx_description
1 polymer ?
#
loop_
_entity_poly.entity_id
_entity_poly.type
_entity_poly.pdbx_seq_one_letter_code
_entity_poly.pdbx_strand_id
1 'polypeptide(L)'
;VARRITSPAVAPPGIPLPTDDAPIPAHRYYTPPPRPLASCERQRSGEAPALALTTDTSFHNIVTMTSGHGGVGLSVMASMLAWTLARREHSCALIDADFVAGCLDLLLGVEREPGLRFSQVDAPLGRIEGDAMNHELMMWEGVRVLPYDPWSARQPDWWEVQAAIRALAETNDVVIVDAG
;
A
#
# COMPACT_ATOMS: atom_id res chain seq x y z
N VAL A 1 -18.99 -38.56 36.83
CA VAL A 1 -18.53 -39.59 35.83
C VAL A 1 -18.36 -38.90 34.49
N ALA A 2 -17.14 -38.43 34.20
CA ALA A 2 -16.81 -37.77 32.93
C ALA A 2 -16.32 -38.83 31.95
N ARG A 3 -17.01 -38.97 30.84
CA ARG A 3 -16.56 -39.78 29.72
C ARG A 3 -15.57 -39.01 28.86
N ARG A 4 -14.34 -39.47 28.82
CA ARG A 4 -13.32 -39.07 27.83
C ARG A 4 -13.75 -39.64 26.46
N ILE A 5 -13.98 -38.76 25.49
CA ILE A 5 -14.12 -39.12 24.08
C ILE A 5 -12.71 -38.98 23.48
N THR A 6 -12.07 -40.13 23.28
CA THR A 6 -10.84 -40.23 22.47
C THR A 6 -11.25 -40.69 21.07
N SER A 7 -11.24 -39.76 20.11
CA SER A 7 -11.35 -40.12 18.71
C SER A 7 -9.93 -40.18 18.13
N PRO A 8 -9.47 -41.27 17.54
CA PRO A 8 -8.17 -41.31 16.89
C PRO A 8 -8.27 -40.53 15.56
N ALA A 9 -7.45 -39.50 15.41
CA ALA A 9 -7.24 -38.84 14.14
C ALA A 9 -6.51 -39.82 13.21
N VAL A 10 -7.21 -40.27 12.16
CA VAL A 10 -6.59 -41.01 11.06
C VAL A 10 -5.82 -40.02 10.21
N ALA A 11 -4.50 -40.11 10.21
CA ALA A 11 -3.65 -39.35 9.31
C ALA A 11 -3.81 -39.89 7.87
N PRO A 12 -3.89 -39.02 6.85
CA PRO A 12 -3.92 -39.46 5.47
C PRO A 12 -2.57 -40.09 5.08
N PRO A 13 -2.57 -41.16 4.27
CA PRO A 13 -1.35 -41.82 3.87
C PRO A 13 -0.55 -40.98 2.87
N GLY A 14 0.72 -40.78 3.12
CA GLY A 14 1.69 -40.59 2.05
C GLY A 14 2.40 -39.27 1.90
N ILE A 15 2.51 -38.43 2.95
CA ILE A 15 3.47 -37.32 2.93
C ILE A 15 4.64 -37.70 3.87
N PRO A 16 5.84 -37.99 3.34
CA PRO A 16 7.01 -38.19 4.20
C PRO A 16 7.36 -36.88 4.90
N LEU A 17 7.46 -36.93 6.22
CA LEU A 17 8.01 -35.81 7.00
C LEU A 17 9.46 -35.55 6.55
N PRO A 18 9.86 -34.29 6.37
CA PRO A 18 11.26 -33.96 6.07
C PRO A 18 12.13 -34.42 7.23
N THR A 19 13.14 -35.21 6.90
CA THR A 19 14.19 -35.60 7.87
C THR A 19 15.06 -34.36 8.16
N ASP A 20 15.41 -34.16 9.44
CA ASP A 20 16.16 -32.99 9.94
C ASP A 20 17.56 -32.80 9.34
N ASP A 21 18.02 -33.66 8.43
CA ASP A 21 19.34 -33.60 7.81
C ASP A 21 19.37 -33.10 6.36
N ALA A 22 18.25 -32.62 5.82
CA ALA A 22 18.28 -32.03 4.49
C ALA A 22 18.86 -30.60 4.57
N PRO A 23 19.94 -30.27 3.83
CA PRO A 23 20.45 -28.91 3.80
C PRO A 23 19.35 -27.99 3.25
N ILE A 24 19.02 -26.95 4.02
CA ILE A 24 18.08 -25.91 3.63
C ILE A 24 18.58 -25.36 2.28
N PRO A 25 17.80 -25.46 1.20
CA PRO A 25 18.22 -24.89 -0.08
C PRO A 25 18.46 -23.40 0.14
N ALA A 26 19.69 -22.96 -0.15
CA ALA A 26 20.03 -21.55 -0.09
C ALA A 26 18.98 -20.81 -0.92
N HIS A 27 18.23 -19.93 -0.28
CA HIS A 27 17.30 -19.03 -0.96
C HIS A 27 18.08 -18.35 -2.07
N ARG A 28 17.79 -18.70 -3.31
CA ARG A 28 18.29 -17.94 -4.45
C ARG A 28 17.65 -16.56 -4.33
N TYR A 29 18.41 -15.63 -3.80
CA TYR A 29 18.06 -14.23 -3.90
C TYR A 29 17.90 -13.94 -5.40
N TYR A 30 16.68 -13.60 -5.80
CA TYR A 30 16.44 -13.11 -7.15
C TYR A 30 17.20 -11.79 -7.29
N THR A 31 18.35 -11.85 -7.93
CA THR A 31 19.04 -10.67 -8.43
C THR A 31 18.39 -10.32 -9.77
N PRO A 32 17.60 -9.23 -9.85
CA PRO A 32 17.08 -8.81 -11.14
C PRO A 32 18.25 -8.51 -12.07
N PRO A 33 18.14 -8.85 -13.36
CA PRO A 33 19.18 -8.52 -14.34
C PRO A 33 19.42 -7.01 -14.33
N PRO A 34 20.68 -6.56 -14.45
CA PRO A 34 20.99 -5.14 -14.50
C PRO A 34 20.19 -4.50 -15.64
N ARG A 35 19.39 -3.48 -15.31
CA ARG A 35 18.70 -2.69 -16.34
C ARG A 35 19.76 -2.07 -17.23
N PRO A 36 19.67 -2.21 -18.57
CA PRO A 36 20.52 -1.46 -19.46
C PRO A 36 20.33 0.02 -19.14
N LEU A 37 21.40 0.71 -18.80
CA LEU A 37 21.40 2.17 -18.73
C LEU A 37 21.09 2.66 -20.14
N ALA A 38 19.83 3.02 -20.39
CA ALA A 38 19.48 3.72 -21.61
C ALA A 38 20.27 5.03 -21.60
N SER A 39 21.26 5.09 -22.49
CA SER A 39 21.98 6.31 -22.77
C SER A 39 20.96 7.38 -23.17
N CYS A 40 20.81 8.38 -22.31
CA CYS A 40 19.96 9.54 -22.57
C CYS A 40 20.69 10.38 -23.65
N GLU A 41 20.52 9.97 -24.90
CA GLU A 41 20.88 10.83 -26.03
C GLU A 41 19.86 11.94 -26.13
N ARG A 42 20.34 13.11 -25.79
CA ARG A 42 19.66 14.38 -25.87
C ARG A 42 19.39 14.72 -27.33
N GLN A 43 18.29 14.25 -27.92
CA GLN A 43 17.79 14.77 -29.18
C GLN A 43 17.12 16.12 -28.93
N ARG A 44 17.88 17.17 -29.24
CA ARG A 44 17.31 18.50 -29.51
C ARG A 44 16.72 18.45 -30.92
N SER A 45 15.43 18.67 -31.02
CA SER A 45 14.76 19.47 -32.07
C SER A 45 13.31 18.99 -32.25
N GLY A 46 12.40 19.89 -32.08
CA GLY A 46 10.97 19.72 -32.39
C GLY A 46 10.13 20.31 -31.26
N GLU A 47 9.80 21.58 -31.37
CA GLU A 47 8.76 22.23 -30.58
C GLU A 47 7.45 21.47 -30.76
N ALA A 48 7.14 20.57 -29.83
CA ALA A 48 5.78 20.15 -29.61
C ALA A 48 5.08 21.24 -28.76
N PRO A 49 3.81 21.59 -29.07
CA PRO A 49 3.11 22.57 -28.27
C PRO A 49 3.07 22.07 -26.85
N ALA A 50 3.67 22.84 -25.93
CA ALA A 50 3.57 22.62 -24.50
C ALA A 50 2.10 22.64 -24.13
N LEU A 51 1.52 21.46 -23.93
CA LEU A 51 0.31 21.33 -23.15
C LEU A 51 0.74 21.83 -21.76
N ALA A 52 0.38 23.07 -21.47
CA ALA A 52 0.56 23.65 -20.16
C ALA A 52 -0.29 22.88 -19.16
N LEU A 53 0.24 21.82 -18.62
CA LEU A 53 -0.21 21.23 -17.36
C LEU A 53 0.28 22.13 -16.23
N THR A 54 -0.18 23.39 -16.26
CA THR A 54 -0.08 24.28 -15.13
C THR A 54 -1.24 24.01 -14.20
N THR A 55 -1.10 23.04 -13.36
CA THR A 55 -1.67 23.09 -12.03
C THR A 55 -0.55 22.74 -11.08
N ASP A 56 0.24 23.73 -10.79
CA ASP A 56 1.16 23.77 -9.67
C ASP A 56 0.32 23.86 -8.39
N THR A 57 -0.39 22.78 -8.10
CA THR A 57 -1.09 22.63 -6.83
C THR A 57 -0.07 22.02 -5.89
N SER A 58 0.70 22.86 -5.27
CA SER A 58 1.62 22.47 -4.21
C SER A 58 0.79 22.14 -2.98
N PHE A 59 0.67 20.85 -2.69
CA PHE A 59 0.06 20.37 -1.46
C PHE A 59 1.09 20.43 -0.33
N HIS A 60 0.77 21.13 0.75
CA HIS A 60 1.62 21.25 1.93
C HIS A 60 1.21 20.31 3.05
N ASN A 61 0.22 19.48 2.82
CA ASN A 61 -0.41 18.58 3.79
C ASN A 61 -0.12 17.09 3.55
N ILE A 62 0.87 16.78 2.71
CA ILE A 62 1.29 15.40 2.43
C ILE A 62 2.58 15.09 3.19
N VAL A 63 2.57 14.01 3.96
CA VAL A 63 3.73 13.47 4.67
C VAL A 63 4.04 12.09 4.11
N THR A 64 5.12 11.96 3.36
CA THR A 64 5.58 10.66 2.87
C THR A 64 6.63 10.09 3.83
N MET A 65 6.42 8.86 4.26
CA MET A 65 7.31 8.12 5.12
C MET A 65 7.92 6.97 4.35
N THR A 66 9.23 6.83 4.43
CA THR A 66 9.98 5.75 3.77
C THR A 66 11.14 5.29 4.67
N SER A 67 11.57 4.05 4.50
CA SER A 67 12.71 3.52 5.25
C SER A 67 13.76 2.91 4.32
N GLY A 68 15.01 2.91 4.76
CA GLY A 68 16.09 2.22 4.06
C GLY A 68 16.20 0.73 4.37
N HIS A 69 15.43 0.25 5.34
CA HIS A 69 15.48 -1.14 5.82
C HIS A 69 14.08 -1.59 6.25
N GLY A 70 13.71 -2.80 5.88
CA GLY A 70 12.47 -3.42 6.35
C GLY A 70 12.47 -3.68 7.85
N GLY A 71 11.28 -3.75 8.44
CA GLY A 71 11.11 -4.14 9.85
C GLY A 71 11.39 -3.05 10.89
N VAL A 72 11.64 -1.80 10.48
CA VAL A 72 11.87 -0.67 11.41
C VAL A 72 10.60 -0.14 12.06
N GLY A 73 9.44 -0.68 11.71
CA GLY A 73 8.15 -0.27 12.25
C GLY A 73 7.57 0.98 11.58
N LEU A 74 7.94 1.26 10.33
CA LEU A 74 7.49 2.43 9.58
C LEU A 74 5.96 2.54 9.53
N SER A 75 5.28 1.47 9.11
CA SER A 75 3.82 1.41 9.04
C SER A 75 3.14 1.61 10.40
N VAL A 76 3.76 1.10 11.48
CA VAL A 76 3.29 1.37 12.85
C VAL A 76 3.44 2.85 13.19
N MET A 77 4.58 3.46 12.84
CA MET A 77 4.80 4.89 13.08
C MET A 77 3.83 5.75 12.26
N ALA A 78 3.60 5.42 11.00
CA ALA A 78 2.64 6.10 10.13
C ALA A 78 1.22 6.03 10.71
N SER A 79 0.80 4.84 11.13
CA SER A 79 -0.50 4.62 11.76
C SER A 79 -0.65 5.39 13.07
N MET A 80 0.36 5.37 13.95
CA MET A 80 0.35 6.11 15.22
C MET A 80 0.32 7.63 15.00
N LEU A 81 1.01 8.13 13.98
CA LEU A 81 0.97 9.55 13.61
C LEU A 81 -0.45 9.92 13.13
N ALA A 82 -1.03 9.14 12.21
CA ALA A 82 -2.37 9.35 11.70
C ALA A 82 -3.41 9.36 12.83
N TRP A 83 -3.36 8.36 13.71
CA TRP A 83 -4.23 8.26 14.87
C TRP A 83 -4.09 9.45 15.82
N THR A 84 -2.84 9.89 16.07
CA THR A 84 -2.58 11.04 16.95
C THR A 84 -3.16 12.33 16.38
N LEU A 85 -3.09 12.52 15.05
CA LEU A 85 -3.67 13.68 14.38
C LEU A 85 -5.20 13.63 14.40
N ALA A 86 -5.79 12.47 14.11
CA ALA A 86 -7.24 12.28 14.20
C ALA A 86 -7.77 12.56 15.61
N ARG A 87 -7.04 12.14 16.67
CA ARG A 87 -7.36 12.46 18.05
C ARG A 87 -7.29 13.96 18.40
N ARG A 88 -6.63 14.75 17.57
CA ARG A 88 -6.56 16.21 17.65
C ARG A 88 -7.55 16.91 16.72
N GLU A 89 -8.55 16.17 16.25
CA GLU A 89 -9.63 16.66 15.38
C GLU A 89 -9.17 17.10 13.99
N HIS A 90 -8.00 16.64 13.52
CA HIS A 90 -7.60 16.80 12.14
C HIS A 90 -8.17 15.67 11.28
N SER A 91 -8.75 16.00 10.14
CA SER A 91 -9.10 15.02 9.13
C SER A 91 -7.82 14.42 8.54
N CYS A 92 -7.68 13.09 8.62
CA CYS A 92 -6.45 12.41 8.24
C CYS A 92 -6.74 11.22 7.33
N ALA A 93 -5.98 11.13 6.24
CA ALA A 93 -5.93 9.96 5.37
C ALA A 93 -4.57 9.27 5.48
N LEU A 94 -4.59 7.93 5.56
CA LEU A 94 -3.41 7.08 5.59
C LEU A 94 -3.42 6.18 4.35
N ILE A 95 -2.37 6.24 3.55
CA ILE A 95 -2.24 5.54 2.28
C ILE A 95 -1.13 4.51 2.38
N ASP A 96 -1.42 3.26 2.01
CA ASP A 96 -0.44 2.20 1.82
C ASP A 96 0.12 2.27 0.40
N ALA A 97 1.34 2.74 0.25
CA ALA A 97 2.05 2.82 -1.02
C ALA A 97 3.22 1.83 -1.10
N ASP A 98 3.32 0.87 -0.18
CA ASP A 98 4.20 -0.29 -0.31
C ASP A 98 3.54 -1.35 -1.20
N PHE A 99 3.66 -1.18 -2.50
CA PHE A 99 3.08 -2.09 -3.50
C PHE A 99 3.81 -3.45 -3.63
N VAL A 100 4.74 -3.73 -2.74
CA VAL A 100 5.48 -4.99 -2.69
C VAL A 100 5.05 -5.84 -1.51
N ALA A 101 4.98 -5.25 -0.33
CA ALA A 101 4.71 -5.95 0.91
C ALA A 101 3.60 -5.29 1.74
N GLY A 102 2.87 -4.36 1.16
CA GLY A 102 1.79 -3.63 1.83
C GLY A 102 0.81 -4.57 2.52
N CYS A 103 0.49 -4.27 3.75
CA CYS A 103 -0.44 -5.03 4.57
C CYS A 103 -1.01 -4.13 5.68
N LEU A 104 -1.23 -2.86 5.35
CA LEU A 104 -1.67 -1.87 6.31
C LEU A 104 -3.04 -2.24 6.91
N ASP A 105 -3.94 -2.82 6.12
CA ASP A 105 -5.24 -3.31 6.57
C ASP A 105 -5.11 -4.43 7.61
N LEU A 106 -4.17 -5.35 7.44
CA LEU A 106 -3.88 -6.42 8.41
C LEU A 106 -3.28 -5.84 9.69
N LEU A 107 -2.37 -4.87 9.56
CA LEU A 107 -1.76 -4.21 10.71
C LEU A 107 -2.80 -3.48 11.57
N LEU A 108 -3.78 -2.87 10.94
CA LEU A 108 -4.84 -2.11 11.59
C LEU A 108 -6.05 -2.96 12.01
N GLY A 109 -6.12 -4.23 11.59
CA GLY A 109 -7.21 -5.15 11.87
C GLY A 109 -8.50 -4.81 11.11
N VAL A 110 -8.39 -4.15 9.95
CA VAL A 110 -9.52 -3.72 9.11
C VAL A 110 -9.60 -4.49 7.79
N GLU A 111 -8.90 -5.60 7.67
CA GLU A 111 -8.85 -6.41 6.44
C GLU A 111 -10.23 -6.93 5.98
N ARG A 112 -11.20 -7.03 6.92
CA ARG A 112 -12.57 -7.48 6.64
C ARG A 112 -13.58 -6.35 6.52
N GLU A 113 -13.16 -5.12 6.81
CA GLU A 113 -14.03 -3.97 6.71
C GLU A 113 -14.30 -3.64 5.23
N PRO A 114 -15.54 -3.26 4.91
CA PRO A 114 -15.85 -2.79 3.57
C PRO A 114 -15.17 -1.44 3.32
N GLY A 115 -14.71 -1.22 2.10
CA GLY A 115 -14.09 0.02 1.69
C GLY A 115 -13.17 -0.13 0.51
N LEU A 116 -12.81 1.00 -0.07
CA LEU A 116 -11.97 1.07 -1.26
C LEU A 116 -10.54 0.62 -0.94
N ARG A 117 -9.98 -0.21 -1.82
CA ARG A 117 -8.56 -0.61 -1.82
C ARG A 117 -7.85 -0.06 -3.04
N PHE A 118 -6.54 0.08 -2.98
CA PHE A 118 -5.76 0.63 -4.10
C PHE A 118 -5.98 -0.12 -5.42
N SER A 119 -6.16 -1.44 -5.36
CA SER A 119 -6.44 -2.27 -6.54
C SER A 119 -7.77 -1.92 -7.26
N GLN A 120 -8.67 -1.21 -6.58
CA GLN A 120 -9.98 -0.80 -7.09
C GLN A 120 -10.01 0.67 -7.52
N VAL A 121 -8.93 1.41 -7.26
CA VAL A 121 -8.80 2.81 -7.68
C VAL A 121 -8.69 2.86 -9.19
N ASP A 122 -9.55 3.65 -9.82
CA ASP A 122 -9.55 3.89 -11.26
C ASP A 122 -9.55 5.40 -11.52
N ALA A 123 -8.58 5.85 -12.30
CA ALA A 123 -8.41 7.24 -12.66
C ALA A 123 -8.21 7.41 -14.18
N PRO A 124 -9.22 7.10 -15.00
CA PRO A 124 -9.09 7.02 -16.46
C PRO A 124 -8.62 8.32 -17.11
N LEU A 125 -8.82 9.45 -16.45
CA LEU A 125 -8.38 10.78 -16.91
C LEU A 125 -7.32 11.39 -15.97
N GLY A 126 -6.70 10.58 -15.11
CA GLY A 126 -5.71 11.06 -14.12
C GLY A 126 -6.33 11.96 -13.04
N ARG A 127 -7.63 11.90 -12.85
CA ARG A 127 -8.36 12.66 -11.81
C ARG A 127 -9.37 11.76 -11.12
N ILE A 128 -9.48 11.97 -9.81
CA ILE A 128 -10.46 11.33 -8.95
C ILE A 128 -11.18 12.45 -8.20
N GLU A 129 -12.48 12.28 -8.01
CA GLU A 129 -13.27 13.19 -7.20
C GLU A 129 -12.98 12.88 -5.72
N GLY A 130 -12.42 13.88 -5.00
CA GLY A 130 -11.87 13.67 -3.67
C GLY A 130 -12.90 13.31 -2.62
N ASP A 131 -14.04 13.98 -2.61
CA ASP A 131 -15.10 13.73 -1.61
C ASP A 131 -15.70 12.34 -1.78
N ALA A 132 -15.98 11.91 -3.02
CA ALA A 132 -16.47 10.58 -3.31
C ALA A 132 -15.47 9.50 -2.88
N MET A 133 -14.21 9.66 -3.26
CA MET A 133 -13.15 8.74 -2.84
C MET A 133 -13.03 8.68 -1.32
N ASN A 134 -12.97 9.82 -0.66
CA ASN A 134 -12.81 9.92 0.78
C ASN A 134 -13.97 9.24 1.52
N HIS A 135 -15.18 9.28 0.96
CA HIS A 135 -16.35 8.64 1.54
C HIS A 135 -16.31 7.10 1.44
N GLU A 136 -15.69 6.58 0.39
CA GLU A 136 -15.57 5.13 0.14
C GLU A 136 -14.42 4.48 0.89
N LEU A 137 -13.50 5.27 1.49
CA LEU A 137 -12.39 4.72 2.25
C LEU A 137 -12.84 4.03 3.54
N MET A 138 -12.07 3.03 3.95
CA MET A 138 -12.23 2.43 5.27
C MET A 138 -11.97 3.45 6.36
N MET A 139 -12.59 3.24 7.51
CA MET A 139 -12.40 4.07 8.69
C MET A 139 -11.74 3.25 9.80
N TRP A 140 -10.59 3.73 10.26
CA TRP A 140 -9.90 3.18 11.42
C TRP A 140 -9.63 4.29 12.45
N GLU A 141 -10.24 4.19 13.63
CA GLU A 141 -10.05 5.13 14.76
C GLU A 141 -10.13 6.63 14.35
N GLY A 142 -11.01 6.95 13.39
CA GLY A 142 -11.19 8.31 12.88
C GLY A 142 -10.24 8.68 11.72
N VAL A 143 -9.39 7.77 11.29
CA VAL A 143 -8.50 7.91 10.13
C VAL A 143 -9.11 7.25 8.91
N ARG A 144 -9.11 7.92 7.76
CA ARG A 144 -9.45 7.32 6.47
C ARG A 144 -8.27 6.51 5.96
N VAL A 145 -8.49 5.26 5.58
CA VAL A 145 -7.41 4.35 5.18
C VAL A 145 -7.62 3.88 3.74
N LEU A 146 -6.60 4.04 2.91
CA LEU A 146 -6.51 3.45 1.57
C LEU A 146 -5.42 2.37 1.60
N PRO A 147 -5.77 1.11 1.88
CA PRO A 147 -4.78 0.05 1.92
C PRO A 147 -4.48 -0.48 0.53
N TYR A 148 -3.29 -1.04 0.37
CA TYR A 148 -2.94 -1.87 -0.78
C TYR A 148 -3.27 -3.34 -0.45
N ASP A 149 -3.79 -4.06 -1.45
CA ASP A 149 -4.06 -5.48 -1.38
C ASP A 149 -3.02 -6.25 -2.22
N PRO A 150 -1.97 -6.83 -1.60
CA PRO A 150 -0.92 -7.55 -2.32
C PRO A 150 -1.41 -8.84 -2.98
N TRP A 151 -2.59 -9.34 -2.59
CA TRP A 151 -3.21 -10.53 -3.19
C TRP A 151 -3.97 -10.20 -4.47
N SER A 152 -4.19 -8.92 -4.74
CA SER A 152 -4.78 -8.46 -5.99
C SER A 152 -3.78 -8.63 -7.13
N ALA A 153 -4.26 -9.15 -8.27
CA ALA A 153 -3.45 -9.25 -9.47
C ALA A 153 -3.16 -7.88 -10.12
N ARG A 154 -3.85 -6.82 -9.68
CA ARG A 154 -3.72 -5.48 -10.24
C ARG A 154 -2.82 -4.61 -9.36
N GLN A 155 -1.72 -4.15 -9.95
CA GLN A 155 -0.94 -3.06 -9.38
C GLN A 155 -1.45 -1.72 -9.93
N PRO A 156 -1.56 -0.70 -9.08
CA PRO A 156 -1.97 0.62 -9.55
C PRO A 156 -0.88 1.23 -10.44
N ASP A 157 -1.32 1.95 -11.44
CA ASP A 157 -0.43 2.74 -12.27
C ASP A 157 0.01 4.02 -11.53
N TRP A 158 1.18 4.57 -11.88
CA TRP A 158 1.72 5.74 -11.19
C TRP A 158 0.78 6.96 -11.22
N TRP A 159 0.00 7.14 -12.29
CA TRP A 159 -0.98 8.24 -12.39
C TRP A 159 -2.19 8.02 -11.49
N GLU A 160 -2.60 6.77 -11.24
CA GLU A 160 -3.66 6.43 -10.28
C GLU A 160 -3.22 6.73 -8.85
N VAL A 161 -1.97 6.36 -8.53
CA VAL A 161 -1.36 6.69 -7.22
C VAL A 161 -1.32 8.21 -7.03
N GLN A 162 -0.86 8.95 -8.03
CA GLN A 162 -0.79 10.40 -7.97
C GLN A 162 -2.19 11.02 -7.85
N ALA A 163 -3.16 10.52 -8.61
CA ALA A 163 -4.54 11.00 -8.56
C ALA A 163 -5.18 10.74 -7.20
N ALA A 164 -4.96 9.55 -6.61
CA ALA A 164 -5.46 9.20 -5.28
C ALA A 164 -4.87 10.10 -4.19
N ILE A 165 -3.54 10.28 -4.17
CA ILE A 165 -2.88 11.14 -3.20
C ILE A 165 -3.40 12.58 -3.31
N ARG A 166 -3.54 13.10 -4.53
CA ARG A 166 -4.07 14.44 -4.78
C ARG A 166 -5.51 14.59 -4.30
N ALA A 167 -6.39 13.66 -4.68
CA ALA A 167 -7.79 13.67 -4.29
C ALA A 167 -7.96 13.69 -2.76
N LEU A 168 -7.17 12.88 -2.06
CA LEU A 168 -7.20 12.84 -0.60
C LEU A 168 -6.57 14.07 0.05
N ALA A 169 -5.56 14.69 -0.57
CA ALA A 169 -4.96 15.93 -0.08
C ALA A 169 -5.90 17.14 -0.25
N GLU A 170 -6.83 17.10 -1.20
CA GLU A 170 -7.87 18.13 -1.38
C GLU A 170 -8.95 18.08 -0.32
N THR A 171 -9.18 16.90 0.30
CA THR A 171 -10.31 16.64 1.21
C THR A 171 -9.93 16.37 2.66
N ASN A 172 -8.64 16.26 2.96
CA ASN A 172 -8.14 16.02 4.32
C ASN A 172 -7.12 17.07 4.73
N ASP A 173 -7.06 17.34 6.03
CA ASP A 173 -6.05 18.26 6.59
C ASP A 173 -4.65 17.68 6.47
N VAL A 174 -4.50 16.35 6.57
CA VAL A 174 -3.21 15.67 6.46
C VAL A 174 -3.37 14.34 5.71
N VAL A 175 -2.47 14.07 4.78
CA VAL A 175 -2.32 12.79 4.11
C VAL A 175 -0.98 12.19 4.47
N ILE A 176 -0.98 10.99 5.03
CA ILE A 176 0.22 10.23 5.35
C ILE A 176 0.36 9.11 4.33
N VAL A 177 1.51 9.04 3.68
CA VAL A 177 1.84 8.02 2.69
C VAL A 177 2.92 7.12 3.27
N ASP A 178 2.57 5.87 3.51
CA ASP A 178 3.51 4.81 3.89
C ASP A 178 4.09 4.19 2.62
N ALA A 179 5.35 4.48 2.33
CA ALA A 179 6.02 4.06 1.10
C ALA A 179 7.02 2.90 1.30
N GLY A 180 6.98 2.23 2.49
CA GLY A 180 7.78 1.04 2.80
C GLY A 180 9.23 1.29 3.19
#